data_91e51913d57036798ff9ac43e3500085
#
_entry.id   91e51913d57036798ff9ac43e3500085
#
_cell.length_a   1.000
_cell.length_b   1.000
_cell.length_c   1.000
_cell.angle_alpha   90.00
_cell.angle_beta   90.00
_cell.angle_gamma   90.00
#
_symmetry.space_group_name_H-M   'P 1'
#
loop_
_entity.id
_entity.type
_entity.pdbx_description
1 polymer ?
#
loop_
_entity_poly.entity_id
_entity_poly.type
_entity_poly.pdbx_seq_one_letter_code
_entity_poly.pdbx_strand_id
1 'polypeptide(L)'
;MKPELRIDILKDITSKVDVPLVLHGGSSNKDEEIAAAVDNGICKINISSDIKVAFYTQCRKTLNENPGYREPLEIYPEAMEACGKVVEEKIRLFKSNDKVKYYY
;
A
#
# COMPACT_ATOMS: atom_id res chain seq x y z
N MET A 1 -14.81 -10.19 8.92
CA MET A 1 -15.17 -8.77 9.17
C MET A 1 -13.90 -7.91 9.04
N LYS A 2 -13.95 -6.89 8.20
CA LYS A 2 -12.81 -5.97 8.07
C LYS A 2 -12.78 -5.03 9.28
N PRO A 3 -11.60 -4.78 9.86
CA PRO A 3 -11.48 -3.79 10.92
C PRO A 3 -11.79 -2.39 10.39
N GLU A 4 -12.42 -1.58 11.21
CA GLU A 4 -12.67 -0.17 10.90
C GLU A 4 -11.64 0.71 11.61
N LEU A 5 -11.15 1.73 10.92
CA LEU A 5 -10.29 2.73 11.55
C LEU A 5 -11.14 3.70 12.36
N ARG A 6 -10.75 3.90 13.60
CA ARG A 6 -11.38 4.84 14.51
C ARG A 6 -10.71 6.21 14.37
N ILE A 7 -11.21 6.99 13.43
CA ILE A 7 -10.66 8.34 13.17
C ILE A 7 -10.85 9.27 14.37
N ASP A 8 -11.93 9.09 15.11
CA ASP A 8 -12.17 9.84 16.36
C ASP A 8 -11.08 9.61 17.40
N ILE A 9 -10.65 8.35 17.57
CA ILE A 9 -9.55 7.99 18.47
C ILE A 9 -8.23 8.54 17.94
N LEU A 10 -7.99 8.45 16.62
CA LEU A 10 -6.79 9.00 16.00
C LEU A 10 -6.68 10.52 16.25
N LYS A 11 -7.75 11.26 16.08
CA LYS A 11 -7.77 12.69 16.36
C LYS A 11 -7.45 13.00 17.82
N ASP A 12 -7.98 12.19 18.74
CA ASP A 12 -7.70 12.33 20.17
C ASP A 12 -6.22 12.09 20.47
N ILE A 13 -5.64 11.03 19.91
CA ILE A 13 -4.21 10.72 20.08
C ILE A 13 -3.35 11.85 19.51
N THR A 14 -3.64 12.30 18.29
CA THR A 14 -2.90 13.36 17.62
C THR A 14 -2.89 14.66 18.45
N SER A 15 -3.99 14.95 19.15
CA SER A 15 -4.08 16.13 20.00
C SER A 15 -3.22 16.05 21.26
N LYS A 16 -2.78 14.86 21.65
CA LYS A 16 -2.07 14.59 22.91
C LYS A 16 -0.59 14.27 22.73
N VAL A 17 -0.12 13.99 21.52
CA VAL A 17 1.28 13.60 21.28
C VAL A 17 1.88 14.47 20.17
N ASP A 18 3.20 14.70 20.26
CA ASP A 18 3.95 15.48 19.26
C ASP A 18 4.81 14.61 18.36
N VAL A 19 4.70 13.29 18.47
CA VAL A 19 5.48 12.35 17.66
C VAL A 19 4.73 11.93 16.41
N PRO A 20 5.44 11.62 15.30
CA PRO A 20 4.81 11.05 14.11
C PRO A 20 4.14 9.72 14.44
N LEU A 21 2.95 9.49 13.87
CA LEU A 21 2.18 8.28 14.08
C LEU A 21 2.30 7.31 12.90
N VAL A 22 2.26 6.02 13.20
CA VAL A 22 2.37 4.94 12.21
C VAL A 22 1.10 4.11 12.23
N LEU A 23 0.57 3.81 11.04
CA LEU A 23 -0.53 2.87 10.88
C LEU A 23 0.04 1.52 10.41
N HIS A 24 -0.17 0.49 11.19
CA HIS A 24 0.17 -0.89 10.81
C HIS A 24 -1.03 -1.56 10.13
N GLY A 25 -0.74 -2.48 9.20
CA GLY A 25 -1.77 -3.30 8.58
C GLY A 25 -2.72 -2.54 7.66
N GLY A 26 -2.24 -1.48 7.00
CA GLY A 26 -3.04 -0.63 6.13
C GLY A 26 -3.72 -1.35 4.97
N SER A 27 -3.21 -2.53 4.58
CA SER A 27 -3.81 -3.34 3.50
C SER A 27 -5.22 -3.85 3.83
N SER A 28 -5.59 -3.89 5.12
CA SER A 28 -6.88 -4.42 5.57
C SER A 28 -8.00 -3.38 5.59
N ASN A 29 -7.67 -2.11 5.41
CA ASN A 29 -8.62 -1.02 5.53
C ASN A 29 -9.07 -0.49 4.17
N LYS A 30 -10.22 0.17 4.16
CA LYS A 30 -10.74 0.81 2.95
C LYS A 30 -9.90 2.04 2.59
N ASP A 31 -9.81 2.34 1.30
CA ASP A 31 -9.03 3.48 0.81
C ASP A 31 -9.48 4.81 1.44
N GLU A 32 -10.79 5.00 1.63
CA GLU A 32 -11.34 6.21 2.24
C GLU A 32 -10.89 6.36 3.70
N GLU A 33 -10.81 5.25 4.43
CA GLU A 33 -10.33 5.26 5.82
C GLU A 33 -8.84 5.59 5.89
N ILE A 34 -8.05 5.01 4.98
CA ILE A 34 -6.60 5.29 4.89
C ILE A 34 -6.37 6.78 4.57
N ALA A 35 -7.09 7.30 3.57
CA ALA A 35 -6.97 8.71 3.22
C ALA A 35 -7.34 9.62 4.39
N ALA A 36 -8.40 9.29 5.13
CA ALA A 36 -8.79 10.04 6.31
C ALA A 36 -7.74 9.96 7.42
N ALA A 37 -7.10 8.80 7.60
CA ALA A 37 -6.03 8.63 8.58
C ALA A 37 -4.82 9.51 8.22
N VAL A 38 -4.44 9.56 6.95
CA VAL A 38 -3.35 10.44 6.47
C VAL A 38 -3.66 11.90 6.76
N ASP A 39 -4.90 12.32 6.49
CA ASP A 39 -5.33 13.71 6.76
C ASP A 39 -5.39 14.04 8.25
N ASN A 40 -5.43 13.04 9.13
CA ASN A 40 -5.57 13.22 10.57
C ASN A 40 -4.34 12.82 11.37
N GLY A 41 -3.16 12.80 10.75
CA GLY A 41 -1.89 12.73 11.49
C GLY A 41 -1.08 11.45 11.32
N ILE A 42 -1.53 10.47 10.54
CA ILE A 42 -0.71 9.31 10.21
C ILE A 42 0.39 9.75 9.23
N CYS A 43 1.64 9.46 9.59
CA CYS A 43 2.82 9.86 8.82
C CYS A 43 3.48 8.72 8.08
N LYS A 44 3.22 7.48 8.49
CA LYS A 44 3.79 6.28 7.88
C LYS A 44 2.76 5.15 7.89
N ILE A 45 2.68 4.40 6.80
CA ILE A 45 1.76 3.26 6.68
C ILE A 45 2.55 2.06 6.19
N ASN A 46 2.36 0.92 6.85
CA ASN A 46 3.00 -0.34 6.47
C ASN A 46 2.05 -1.13 5.56
N ILE A 47 2.52 -1.48 4.38
CA ILE A 47 1.78 -2.25 3.38
C ILE A 47 2.55 -3.52 3.05
N SER A 48 1.88 -4.65 3.03
CA SER A 48 2.49 -5.93 2.66
C SER A 48 1.56 -6.78 1.81
N SER A 49 0.37 -7.07 2.32
CA SER A 49 -0.57 -8.02 1.71
C SER A 49 -0.99 -7.62 0.30
N ASP A 50 -1.22 -6.34 0.04
CA ASP A 50 -1.64 -5.85 -1.28
C ASP A 50 -0.57 -6.15 -2.35
N ILE A 51 0.70 -5.96 -1.99
CA ILE A 51 1.82 -6.22 -2.90
C ILE A 51 1.97 -7.72 -3.15
N LYS A 52 1.86 -8.54 -2.10
CA LYS A 52 1.93 -9.99 -2.20
C LYS A 52 0.81 -10.56 -3.07
N VAL A 53 -0.42 -10.07 -2.90
CA VAL A 53 -1.57 -10.50 -3.70
C VAL A 53 -1.36 -10.14 -5.17
N ALA A 54 -0.92 -8.93 -5.45
CA ALA A 54 -0.62 -8.50 -6.83
C ALA A 54 0.44 -9.40 -7.46
N PHE A 55 1.51 -9.72 -6.72
CA PHE A 55 2.60 -10.55 -7.20
C PHE A 55 2.13 -11.97 -7.55
N TYR A 56 1.55 -12.69 -6.58
CA TYR A 56 1.19 -14.09 -6.84
C TYR A 56 0.04 -14.22 -7.84
N THR A 57 -0.89 -13.27 -7.86
CA THR A 57 -2.01 -13.28 -8.81
C THR A 57 -1.49 -13.16 -10.24
N GLN A 58 -0.57 -12.23 -10.47
CA GLN A 58 0.03 -12.06 -11.80
C GLN A 58 0.92 -13.24 -12.18
N CYS A 59 1.70 -13.80 -11.24
CA CYS A 59 2.49 -15.00 -11.50
C CYS A 59 1.61 -16.16 -11.95
N ARG A 60 0.50 -16.38 -11.24
CA ARG A 60 -0.45 -17.44 -11.57
C ARG A 60 -1.03 -17.26 -12.96
N LYS A 61 -1.44 -16.03 -13.29
CA LYS A 61 -1.99 -15.68 -14.61
C LYS A 61 -0.96 -15.94 -15.70
N THR A 62 0.26 -15.46 -15.53
CA THR A 62 1.35 -15.62 -16.49
C THR A 62 1.65 -17.11 -16.75
N LEU A 63 1.70 -17.92 -15.69
CA LEU A 63 1.95 -19.36 -15.81
C LEU A 63 0.79 -20.09 -16.47
N ASN A 64 -0.45 -19.70 -16.20
CA ASN A 64 -1.62 -20.30 -16.83
C ASN A 64 -1.69 -20.00 -18.33
N GLU A 65 -1.30 -18.80 -18.72
CA GLU A 65 -1.27 -18.38 -20.13
C GLU A 65 -0.05 -18.93 -20.88
N ASN A 66 1.03 -19.26 -20.16
CA ASN A 66 2.30 -19.71 -20.71
C ASN A 66 2.83 -20.94 -19.95
N PRO A 67 2.19 -22.12 -20.12
CA PRO A 67 2.53 -23.31 -19.33
C PRO A 67 3.98 -23.79 -19.49
N GLY A 68 4.68 -23.36 -20.53
CA GLY A 68 6.06 -23.72 -20.77
C GLY A 68 7.09 -22.86 -20.06
N TYR A 69 6.68 -21.77 -19.42
CA TYR A 69 7.60 -20.88 -18.72
C TYR A 69 8.21 -21.57 -17.50
N ARG A 70 9.53 -21.45 -17.34
CA ARG A 70 10.29 -22.06 -16.23
C ARG A 70 11.30 -21.12 -15.58
N GLU A 71 11.71 -20.07 -16.31
CA GLU A 71 12.76 -19.18 -15.86
C GLU A 71 12.19 -17.97 -15.15
N PRO A 72 12.84 -17.48 -14.09
CA PRO A 72 12.41 -16.26 -13.40
C PRO A 72 12.25 -15.07 -14.33
N LEU A 73 13.14 -14.91 -15.31
CA LEU A 73 13.06 -13.81 -16.29
C LEU A 73 11.84 -13.90 -17.22
N GLU A 74 11.21 -15.05 -17.32
CA GLU A 74 9.96 -15.22 -18.06
C GLU A 74 8.74 -14.98 -17.17
N ILE A 75 8.82 -15.41 -15.91
CA ILE A 75 7.67 -15.45 -15.00
C ILE A 75 7.47 -14.12 -14.24
N TYR A 76 8.56 -13.50 -13.77
CA TYR A 76 8.48 -12.38 -12.83
C TYR A 76 8.29 -10.99 -13.44
N PRO A 77 8.69 -10.66 -14.67
CA PRO A 77 8.58 -9.28 -15.15
C PRO A 77 7.17 -8.69 -15.05
N GLU A 78 6.15 -9.43 -15.45
CA GLU A 78 4.76 -8.97 -15.36
C GLU A 78 4.29 -8.83 -13.90
N ALA A 79 4.74 -9.75 -13.03
CA ALA A 79 4.44 -9.67 -11.60
C ALA A 79 5.08 -8.45 -10.95
N MET A 80 6.31 -8.11 -11.33
CA MET A 80 6.99 -6.91 -10.87
C MET A 80 6.27 -5.64 -11.32
N GLU A 81 5.80 -5.63 -12.56
CA GLU A 81 5.00 -4.51 -13.07
C GLU A 81 3.69 -4.36 -12.28
N ALA A 82 3.01 -5.47 -11.99
CA ALA A 82 1.79 -5.46 -11.18
C ALA A 82 2.05 -4.89 -9.78
N CYS A 83 3.18 -5.26 -9.14
CA CYS A 83 3.59 -4.69 -7.86
C CYS A 83 3.86 -3.20 -7.96
N GLY A 84 4.52 -2.75 -9.02
CA GLY A 84 4.79 -1.33 -9.27
C GLY A 84 3.52 -0.50 -9.35
N LYS A 85 2.49 -1.02 -10.00
CA LYS A 85 1.18 -0.35 -10.08
C LYS A 85 0.53 -0.19 -8.71
N VAL A 86 0.61 -1.22 -7.86
CA VAL A 86 0.09 -1.14 -6.48
C VAL A 86 0.85 -0.07 -5.69
N VAL A 87 2.16 -0.03 -5.81
CA VAL A 87 2.98 0.98 -5.13
C VAL A 87 2.59 2.40 -5.58
N GLU A 88 2.41 2.61 -6.89
CA GLU A 88 1.97 3.91 -7.42
C GLU A 88 0.61 4.33 -6.85
N GLU A 89 -0.34 3.42 -6.80
CA GLU A 89 -1.66 3.68 -6.22
C GLU A 89 -1.56 4.08 -4.75
N LYS A 90 -0.72 3.37 -3.96
CA LYS A 90 -0.51 3.68 -2.55
C LYS A 90 0.17 5.03 -2.35
N ILE A 91 1.17 5.36 -3.17
CA ILE A 91 1.83 6.66 -3.12
C ILE A 91 0.81 7.79 -3.27
N ARG A 92 -0.11 7.67 -4.23
CA ARG A 92 -1.16 8.66 -4.43
C ARG A 92 -2.18 8.69 -3.30
N LEU A 93 -2.62 7.50 -2.86
CA LEU A 93 -3.58 7.37 -1.75
C LEU A 93 -3.05 8.01 -0.47
N PHE A 94 -1.76 7.84 -0.18
CA PHE A 94 -1.11 8.39 1.01
C PHE A 94 -0.69 9.84 0.84
N LYS A 95 -0.95 10.44 -0.32
CA LYS A 95 -0.56 11.80 -0.66
C LYS A 95 0.95 12.04 -0.58
N SER A 96 1.72 10.99 -0.93
CA SER A 96 3.20 11.01 -0.93
C SER A 96 3.79 11.42 -2.28
N ASN A 97 2.96 11.59 -3.31
CA ASN A 97 3.42 12.00 -4.63
C ASN A 97 3.90 13.47 -4.62
N ASP A 98 4.78 13.80 -5.56
CA ASP A 98 5.33 15.14 -5.76
C ASP A 98 6.05 15.74 -4.55
N LYS A 99 6.66 14.87 -3.71
CA LYS A 99 7.35 15.30 -2.50
C LYS A 99 8.86 15.43 -2.66
N VAL A 100 9.42 14.93 -3.75
CA VAL A 100 10.87 14.99 -4.03
C VAL A 100 11.40 16.43 -3.99
N LYS A 101 10.61 17.38 -4.45
CA LYS A 101 10.96 18.81 -4.46
C LYS A 101 11.27 19.40 -3.07
N TYR A 102 10.84 18.75 -2.00
CA TYR A 102 11.12 19.19 -0.63
C TYR A 102 12.50 18.73 -0.12
N TYR A 103 13.15 17.83 -0.87
CA TYR A 103 14.45 17.25 -0.48
C TYR A 103 15.62 17.74 -1.36
N TYR A 104 15.30 18.35 -2.50
CA TYR A 104 16.31 18.81 -3.47
C TYR A 104 16.16 20.28 -3.84
#